data_646de6277e5ce8a00ca75bf01077d2af
#
_entry.id   646de6277e5ce8a00ca75bf01077d2af
#
_cell.length_a   1.000
_cell.length_b   1.000
_cell.length_c   1.000
_cell.angle_alpha   90.00
_cell.angle_beta   90.00
_cell.angle_gamma   90.00
#
_symmetry.space_group_name_H-M   'P 1'
#
loop_
_entity.id
_entity.type
_entity.pdbx_description
1 polymer ?
#
loop_
_entity_poly.entity_id
_entity_poly.type
_entity_poly.pdbx_seq_one_letter_code
_entity_poly.pdbx_strand_id
1 'polypeptide(L)'
;MNKTIYFDEDKNSIRYSQIKNIEAEIQFTGLGVKYVASGSEIYHANGKKFIVKEGEYIIGNDFTSSIVKIDQEEAVHGLCIDISSQIISEVSEFHDLSGTDLKEFLLSDQFFVNRYNVKNTTLGYTLQEINRKIQNSTIRNDLQRNELFYSLAESIVTDQRFIFEHLSKMDFKKVSTNEEIFRALLSAKNFIDENLLEELSLDQICLQAGLSKYHFIRLFKNTFGISPYQYLKRKLLELAKKDLISGKTVSEVYAIYGFSDVAAFSKGFKQQFGIAPSKLNK
;
A
#
# COMPACT_ATOMS: atom_id res chain seq x y z
N MET A 1 0.86 -26.84 -0.41
CA MET A 1 0.36 -27.18 -1.75
C MET A 1 0.12 -25.89 -2.51
N ASN A 2 0.67 -25.73 -3.70
CA ASN A 2 0.38 -24.59 -4.56
C ASN A 2 -0.66 -25.02 -5.59
N LYS A 3 -1.73 -24.23 -5.72
CA LYS A 3 -2.78 -24.47 -6.71
C LYS A 3 -2.76 -23.35 -7.74
N THR A 4 -2.47 -23.63 -9.01
CA THR A 4 -2.62 -22.67 -10.08
C THR A 4 -4.11 -22.44 -10.35
N ILE A 5 -4.55 -21.20 -10.23
CA ILE A 5 -5.90 -20.75 -10.52
C ILE A 5 -5.99 -20.31 -11.98
N TYR A 6 -4.95 -19.61 -12.44
CA TYR A 6 -4.84 -19.10 -13.79
C TYR A 6 -3.37 -19.05 -14.24
N PHE A 7 -3.14 -19.28 -15.51
CA PHE A 7 -1.86 -19.11 -16.21
C PHE A 7 -2.13 -18.94 -17.70
N ASP A 8 -1.41 -18.03 -18.36
CA ASP A 8 -1.47 -17.80 -19.80
C ASP A 8 -0.10 -17.86 -20.49
N GLU A 9 -0.10 -17.73 -21.82
CA GLU A 9 1.11 -17.78 -22.65
C GLU A 9 2.04 -16.59 -22.40
N ASP A 10 1.51 -15.44 -21.96
CA ASP A 10 2.25 -14.22 -21.62
C ASP A 10 2.85 -14.25 -20.21
N LYS A 11 2.76 -15.40 -19.51
CA LYS A 11 3.23 -15.64 -18.14
C LYS A 11 2.45 -14.88 -17.06
N ASN A 12 1.27 -14.36 -17.38
CA ASN A 12 0.39 -13.87 -16.33
C ASN A 12 -0.12 -15.06 -15.51
N SER A 13 -0.06 -14.96 -14.20
CA SER A 13 -0.47 -16.07 -13.34
C SER A 13 -1.14 -15.63 -12.04
N ILE A 14 -2.08 -16.46 -11.58
CA ILE A 14 -2.62 -16.40 -10.21
C ILE A 14 -2.51 -17.79 -9.62
N ARG A 15 -1.79 -17.88 -8.51
CA ARG A 15 -1.57 -19.14 -7.78
C ARG A 15 -1.99 -18.93 -6.33
N TYR A 16 -2.75 -19.87 -5.79
CA TYR A 16 -3.06 -19.94 -4.37
C TYR A 16 -2.04 -20.86 -3.68
N SER A 17 -1.40 -20.35 -2.64
CA SER A 17 -0.42 -21.09 -1.85
C SER A 17 -0.99 -21.51 -0.51
N GLN A 18 -0.63 -22.72 -0.07
CA GLN A 18 -0.88 -23.26 1.26
C GLN A 18 0.35 -24.03 1.71
N ILE A 19 1.20 -23.38 2.52
CA ILE A 19 2.54 -23.88 2.82
C ILE A 19 2.81 -23.73 4.32
N LYS A 20 3.37 -24.79 4.97
CA LYS A 20 3.79 -24.76 6.37
C LYS A 20 5.27 -24.45 6.51
N ASN A 21 6.09 -25.13 5.71
CA ASN A 21 7.55 -25.02 5.78
C ASN A 21 8.13 -24.96 4.37
N ILE A 22 8.91 -23.94 4.14
CA ILE A 22 9.72 -23.76 2.93
C ILE A 22 10.85 -22.78 3.19
N GLU A 23 11.99 -23.04 2.59
CA GLU A 23 13.05 -22.06 2.39
C GLU A 23 13.54 -22.24 0.95
N ALA A 24 13.26 -21.27 0.09
CA ALA A 24 13.55 -21.38 -1.33
C ALA A 24 13.78 -20.00 -1.96
N GLU A 25 14.65 -20.00 -2.98
CA GLU A 25 14.71 -18.88 -3.91
C GLU A 25 13.39 -18.79 -4.69
N ILE A 26 12.89 -17.57 -4.83
CA ILE A 26 11.70 -17.28 -5.64
C ILE A 26 12.03 -16.19 -6.64
N GLN A 27 11.41 -16.28 -7.80
CA GLN A 27 11.44 -15.24 -8.82
C GLN A 27 10.11 -14.52 -8.88
N PHE A 28 10.18 -13.22 -9.12
CA PHE A 28 9.07 -12.42 -9.57
C PHE A 28 9.12 -12.35 -11.09
N THR A 29 7.99 -12.38 -11.76
CA THR A 29 7.93 -12.30 -13.24
C THR A 29 7.13 -11.06 -13.63
N GLY A 30 7.71 -10.21 -14.45
CA GLY A 30 7.17 -8.88 -14.76
C GLY A 30 7.06 -8.05 -13.48
N LEU A 31 5.84 -7.79 -13.00
CA LEU A 31 5.59 -7.38 -11.62
C LEU A 31 4.86 -8.50 -10.88
N GLY A 32 5.53 -9.04 -9.88
CA GLY A 32 5.02 -10.12 -9.05
C GLY A 32 4.55 -9.63 -7.68
N VAL A 33 3.41 -10.14 -7.23
CA VAL A 33 2.81 -9.83 -5.93
C VAL A 33 2.73 -11.11 -5.11
N LYS A 34 3.18 -11.05 -3.85
CA LYS A 34 3.03 -12.14 -2.88
C LYS A 34 2.20 -11.61 -1.71
N TYR A 35 0.93 -12.01 -1.64
CA TYR A 35 -0.05 -11.60 -0.64
C TYR A 35 -0.27 -12.70 0.39
N VAL A 36 -0.23 -12.35 1.68
CA VAL A 36 -0.48 -13.25 2.81
C VAL A 36 -1.92 -13.07 3.28
N ALA A 37 -2.74 -14.10 3.06
CA ALA A 37 -4.14 -14.13 3.46
C ALA A 37 -4.34 -14.64 4.91
N SER A 38 -3.42 -15.49 5.41
CA SER A 38 -3.33 -15.88 6.82
C SER A 38 -1.92 -16.33 7.18
N GLY A 39 -1.48 -16.09 8.41
CA GLY A 39 -0.15 -16.41 8.91
C GLY A 39 0.89 -15.33 8.60
N SER A 40 2.15 -15.74 8.41
CA SER A 40 3.23 -14.82 8.06
C SER A 40 4.33 -15.51 7.26
N GLU A 41 4.97 -14.76 6.38
CA GLU A 41 6.09 -15.17 5.54
C GLU A 41 7.28 -14.23 5.74
N ILE A 42 8.49 -14.74 5.68
CA ILE A 42 9.72 -13.94 5.72
C ILE A 42 10.34 -13.94 4.34
N TYR A 43 10.54 -12.75 3.79
CA TYR A 43 11.23 -12.52 2.53
C TYR A 43 12.59 -11.86 2.78
N HIS A 44 13.62 -12.38 2.16
CA HIS A 44 14.90 -11.68 2.01
C HIS A 44 14.99 -11.23 0.56
N ALA A 45 14.69 -9.96 0.29
CA ALA A 45 14.64 -9.40 -1.05
C ALA A 45 15.65 -8.24 -1.20
N ASN A 46 16.52 -8.32 -2.22
CA ASN A 46 17.58 -7.34 -2.48
C ASN A 46 18.40 -7.02 -1.22
N GLY A 47 18.77 -8.05 -0.44
CA GLY A 47 19.54 -7.93 0.79
C GLY A 47 18.79 -7.39 2.01
N LYS A 48 17.49 -7.15 1.91
CA LYS A 48 16.64 -6.65 3.00
C LYS A 48 15.64 -7.72 3.46
N LYS A 49 15.37 -7.76 4.77
CA LYS A 49 14.41 -8.68 5.37
C LYS A 49 13.05 -7.99 5.49
N PHE A 50 12.01 -8.66 4.99
CA PHE A 50 10.61 -8.27 5.13
C PHE A 50 9.84 -9.38 5.83
N ILE A 51 9.11 -9.06 6.91
CA ILE A 51 8.13 -9.95 7.53
C ILE A 51 6.78 -9.51 6.99
N VAL A 52 6.16 -10.33 6.15
CA VAL A 52 4.86 -10.09 5.53
C VAL A 52 3.83 -10.88 6.31
N LYS A 53 2.90 -10.19 6.97
CA LYS A 53 1.88 -10.76 7.83
C LYS A 53 0.53 -10.84 7.11
N GLU A 54 -0.43 -11.48 7.74
CA GLU A 54 -1.82 -11.47 7.29
C GLU A 54 -2.30 -10.06 6.93
N GLY A 55 -2.93 -9.93 5.78
CA GLY A 55 -3.38 -8.65 5.24
C GLY A 55 -2.26 -7.77 4.64
N GLU A 56 -1.08 -8.32 4.45
CA GLU A 56 0.04 -7.62 3.82
C GLU A 56 0.52 -8.35 2.57
N TYR A 57 1.24 -7.63 1.73
CA TYR A 57 1.86 -8.17 0.52
C TYR A 57 3.21 -7.51 0.24
N ILE A 58 4.04 -8.19 -0.53
CA ILE A 58 5.29 -7.66 -1.09
C ILE A 58 5.19 -7.66 -2.61
N ILE A 59 5.77 -6.64 -3.24
CA ILE A 59 5.91 -6.56 -4.71
C ILE A 59 7.40 -6.59 -5.05
N GLY A 60 7.73 -7.33 -6.11
CA GLY A 60 9.03 -7.32 -6.76
C GLY A 60 8.87 -7.43 -8.28
N ASN A 61 9.96 -7.27 -8.99
CA ASN A 61 10.03 -7.44 -10.44
C ASN A 61 11.10 -8.48 -10.84
N ASP A 62 11.32 -8.66 -12.14
CA ASP A 62 12.31 -9.62 -12.67
C ASP A 62 13.74 -9.41 -12.13
N PHE A 63 14.08 -8.22 -11.66
CA PHE A 63 15.39 -7.88 -11.07
C PHE A 63 15.46 -8.13 -9.56
N THR A 64 14.36 -8.55 -8.93
CA THR A 64 14.31 -8.77 -7.49
C THR A 64 14.85 -10.14 -7.12
N SER A 65 16.05 -10.20 -6.56
CA SER A 65 16.57 -11.42 -5.94
C SER A 65 15.86 -11.65 -4.61
N SER A 66 15.22 -12.80 -4.43
CA SER A 66 14.42 -13.05 -3.23
C SER A 66 14.47 -14.50 -2.77
N ILE A 67 14.57 -14.67 -1.43
CA ILE A 67 14.39 -15.95 -0.74
C ILE A 67 13.17 -15.83 0.14
N VAL A 68 12.26 -16.79 0.07
CA VAL A 68 11.13 -16.90 1.00
C VAL A 68 11.42 -17.96 2.05
N LYS A 69 11.09 -17.66 3.30
CA LYS A 69 11.11 -18.61 4.42
C LYS A 69 9.76 -18.60 5.13
N ILE A 70 9.17 -19.79 5.23
CA ILE A 70 7.98 -20.08 6.05
C ILE A 70 8.36 -21.22 6.98
N ASP A 71 8.09 -21.04 8.28
CA ASP A 71 8.28 -22.05 9.32
C ASP A 71 7.19 -21.85 10.36
N GLN A 72 6.04 -22.50 10.14
CA GLN A 72 4.79 -22.30 10.90
C GLN A 72 4.15 -23.65 11.21
N GLU A 73 3.53 -23.77 12.39
CA GLU A 73 2.75 -24.96 12.78
C GLU A 73 1.50 -25.11 11.92
N GLU A 74 0.84 -24.00 11.61
CA GLU A 74 -0.30 -23.94 10.71
C GLU A 74 0.13 -23.49 9.31
N ALA A 75 -0.65 -23.90 8.30
CA ALA A 75 -0.36 -23.50 6.94
C ALA A 75 -0.60 -22.00 6.72
N VAL A 76 0.40 -21.33 6.16
CA VAL A 76 0.27 -19.97 5.65
C VAL A 76 -0.47 -20.03 4.32
N HIS A 77 -1.50 -19.20 4.19
CA HIS A 77 -2.30 -19.09 2.98
C HIS A 77 -2.01 -17.77 2.27
N GLY A 78 -1.89 -17.81 0.95
CA GLY A 78 -1.59 -16.60 0.20
C GLY A 78 -1.90 -16.68 -1.28
N LEU A 79 -1.70 -15.55 -1.95
CA LEU A 79 -1.79 -15.43 -3.40
C LEU A 79 -0.42 -15.03 -3.96
N CYS A 80 0.00 -15.75 -4.98
CA CYS A 80 1.11 -15.35 -5.83
C CYS A 80 0.53 -14.92 -7.18
N ILE A 81 0.74 -13.67 -7.56
CA ILE A 81 0.26 -13.10 -8.81
C ILE A 81 1.48 -12.59 -9.57
N ASP A 82 1.61 -12.97 -10.83
CA ASP A 82 2.63 -12.44 -11.72
C ASP A 82 1.92 -11.80 -12.93
N ILE A 83 2.34 -10.58 -13.28
CA ILE A 83 1.78 -9.79 -14.38
C ILE A 83 2.91 -9.50 -15.36
N SER A 84 2.70 -9.83 -16.62
CA SER A 84 3.71 -9.67 -17.66
C SER A 84 4.21 -8.23 -17.80
N SER A 85 5.48 -8.06 -18.13
CA SER A 85 6.08 -6.76 -18.39
C SER A 85 5.39 -6.01 -19.53
N GLN A 86 4.74 -6.74 -20.47
CA GLN A 86 3.97 -6.13 -21.55
C GLN A 86 2.76 -5.38 -21.02
N ILE A 87 1.90 -6.02 -20.21
CA ILE A 87 0.72 -5.37 -19.61
C ILE A 87 1.13 -4.18 -18.72
N ILE A 88 2.19 -4.35 -17.92
CA ILE A 88 2.71 -3.26 -17.08
C ILE A 88 3.20 -2.08 -17.95
N SER A 89 3.88 -2.37 -19.05
CA SER A 89 4.35 -1.33 -20.00
C SER A 89 3.17 -0.55 -20.59
N GLU A 90 2.17 -1.26 -21.11
CA GLU A 90 0.99 -0.64 -21.73
C GLU A 90 0.22 0.24 -20.74
N VAL A 91 0.00 -0.27 -19.51
CA VAL A 91 -0.71 0.49 -18.47
C VAL A 91 0.12 1.67 -17.98
N SER A 92 1.43 1.51 -17.79
CA SER A 92 2.29 2.61 -17.34
C SER A 92 2.39 3.74 -18.37
N GLU A 93 2.45 3.42 -19.66
CA GLU A 93 2.44 4.41 -20.75
C GLU A 93 1.12 5.19 -20.81
N PHE A 94 -0.01 4.54 -20.60
CA PHE A 94 -1.31 5.22 -20.52
C PHE A 94 -1.40 6.18 -19.33
N HIS A 95 -0.78 5.85 -18.19
CA HIS A 95 -0.75 6.69 -17.00
C HIS A 95 0.38 7.75 -17.03
N ASP A 96 1.29 7.69 -17.98
CA ASP A 96 2.42 8.62 -18.10
C ASP A 96 2.06 9.86 -18.92
N LEU A 97 1.27 10.76 -18.32
CA LEU A 97 0.89 12.03 -18.93
C LEU A 97 2.05 13.04 -19.01
N SER A 98 3.21 12.77 -18.45
CA SER A 98 4.32 13.72 -18.28
C SER A 98 5.64 13.25 -18.88
N GLY A 99 5.71 12.10 -19.58
CA GLY A 99 6.94 11.50 -20.10
C GLY A 99 7.92 11.15 -18.98
N THR A 100 7.38 10.66 -17.85
CA THR A 100 8.17 10.27 -16.70
C THR A 100 8.72 8.86 -16.89
N ASP A 101 9.87 8.56 -16.29
CA ASP A 101 10.53 7.26 -16.34
C ASP A 101 9.84 6.20 -15.46
N LEU A 102 8.50 6.30 -15.28
CA LEU A 102 7.72 5.39 -14.44
C LEU A 102 7.83 3.94 -14.94
N LYS A 103 7.72 3.72 -16.23
CA LYS A 103 7.89 2.40 -16.85
C LYS A 103 9.27 1.83 -16.56
N GLU A 104 10.32 2.64 -16.73
CA GLU A 104 11.69 2.24 -16.44
C GLU A 104 11.86 1.90 -14.96
N PHE A 105 11.35 2.76 -14.07
CA PHE A 105 11.34 2.48 -12.64
C PHE A 105 10.66 1.16 -12.28
N LEU A 106 9.51 0.84 -12.89
CA LEU A 106 8.76 -0.39 -12.58
C LEU A 106 9.47 -1.67 -13.08
N LEU A 107 10.14 -1.59 -14.24
CA LEU A 107 10.66 -2.75 -14.95
C LEU A 107 12.21 -2.82 -14.97
N SER A 108 12.90 -2.09 -14.09
CA SER A 108 14.36 -2.12 -13.95
C SER A 108 14.82 -2.54 -12.54
N ASP A 109 16.12 -2.56 -12.33
CA ASP A 109 16.76 -2.79 -11.04
C ASP A 109 16.57 -1.63 -10.03
N GLN A 110 16.04 -0.49 -10.48
CA GLN A 110 15.69 0.67 -9.65
C GLN A 110 14.34 0.48 -8.93
N PHE A 111 13.63 -0.62 -9.18
CA PHE A 111 12.34 -0.89 -8.56
C PHE A 111 12.42 -0.92 -7.03
N PHE A 112 11.52 -0.16 -6.38
CA PHE A 112 11.47 -0.07 -4.93
C PHE A 112 10.69 -1.24 -4.32
N VAL A 113 11.39 -2.35 -4.05
CA VAL A 113 10.81 -3.49 -3.34
C VAL A 113 10.40 -3.08 -1.93
N ASN A 114 9.13 -3.26 -1.58
CA ASN A 114 8.62 -2.96 -0.24
C ASN A 114 7.40 -3.83 0.11
N ARG A 115 7.11 -3.88 1.42
CA ARG A 115 5.92 -4.48 1.98
C ARG A 115 4.81 -3.43 2.14
N TYR A 116 3.58 -3.81 1.85
CA TYR A 116 2.41 -2.95 1.90
C TYR A 116 1.26 -3.62 2.67
N ASN A 117 0.44 -2.82 3.35
CA ASN A 117 -0.81 -3.29 3.95
C ASN A 117 -1.96 -3.09 2.96
N VAL A 118 -2.81 -4.09 2.80
CA VAL A 118 -3.94 -4.07 1.85
C VAL A 118 -4.92 -2.92 2.11
N LYS A 119 -5.05 -2.46 3.36
CA LYS A 119 -5.95 -1.37 3.73
C LYS A 119 -5.50 0.00 3.20
N ASN A 120 -4.24 0.13 2.81
CA ASN A 120 -3.60 1.41 2.48
C ASN A 120 -3.32 1.59 0.99
N THR A 121 -3.78 0.66 0.14
CA THR A 121 -3.41 0.60 -1.28
C THR A 121 -4.59 0.21 -2.15
N THR A 122 -4.59 0.66 -3.40
CA THR A 122 -5.59 0.28 -4.40
C THR A 122 -5.50 -1.20 -4.73
N LEU A 123 -4.27 -1.70 -4.92
CA LEU A 123 -4.02 -3.12 -5.17
C LEU A 123 -4.51 -3.99 -4.01
N GLY A 124 -4.35 -3.54 -2.77
CA GLY A 124 -4.79 -4.28 -1.60
C GLY A 124 -6.28 -4.61 -1.61
N TYR A 125 -7.13 -3.67 -2.03
CA TYR A 125 -8.55 -3.92 -2.21
C TYR A 125 -8.80 -5.01 -3.25
N THR A 126 -8.13 -4.95 -4.39
CA THR A 126 -8.25 -5.95 -5.47
C THR A 126 -7.80 -7.34 -5.01
N LEU A 127 -6.71 -7.43 -4.23
CA LEU A 127 -6.20 -8.69 -3.67
C LEU A 127 -7.20 -9.33 -2.71
N GLN A 128 -7.83 -8.55 -1.84
CA GLN A 128 -8.86 -9.05 -0.91
C GLN A 128 -10.08 -9.60 -1.66
N GLU A 129 -10.54 -8.91 -2.70
CA GLU A 129 -11.67 -9.37 -3.52
C GLU A 129 -11.33 -10.66 -4.27
N ILE A 130 -10.14 -10.79 -4.85
CA ILE A 130 -9.69 -12.02 -5.51
C ILE A 130 -9.64 -13.16 -4.49
N ASN A 131 -9.02 -12.94 -3.32
CA ASN A 131 -8.93 -13.95 -2.28
C ASN A 131 -10.31 -14.43 -1.82
N ARG A 132 -11.26 -13.51 -1.60
CA ARG A 132 -12.65 -13.81 -1.24
C ARG A 132 -13.35 -14.66 -2.32
N LYS A 133 -13.18 -14.32 -3.59
CA LYS A 133 -13.74 -15.08 -4.71
C LYS A 133 -13.15 -16.50 -4.81
N ILE A 134 -11.84 -16.65 -4.55
CA ILE A 134 -11.19 -17.98 -4.52
C ILE A 134 -11.78 -18.83 -3.39
N GLN A 135 -11.88 -18.29 -2.18
CA GLN A 135 -12.40 -19.01 -1.02
C GLN A 135 -13.86 -19.45 -1.23
N ASN A 136 -14.68 -18.62 -1.86
CA ASN A 136 -16.09 -18.92 -2.14
C ASN A 136 -16.30 -19.79 -3.40
N SER A 137 -15.23 -20.28 -4.03
CA SER A 137 -15.26 -21.09 -5.27
C SER A 137 -16.00 -20.41 -6.44
N THR A 138 -16.16 -19.09 -6.41
CA THR A 138 -16.90 -18.32 -7.43
C THR A 138 -16.05 -17.91 -8.63
N ILE A 139 -14.73 -18.15 -8.59
CA ILE A 139 -13.79 -17.73 -9.65
C ILE A 139 -13.97 -18.49 -10.98
N ARG A 140 -14.71 -19.60 -11.02
CA ARG A 140 -14.63 -20.51 -12.16
C ARG A 140 -15.11 -20.00 -13.52
N ASN A 141 -15.93 -18.94 -13.61
CA ASN A 141 -16.53 -18.55 -14.90
C ASN A 141 -16.52 -17.05 -15.25
N ASP A 142 -16.20 -16.13 -14.31
CA ASP A 142 -16.44 -14.69 -14.52
C ASP A 142 -15.20 -13.85 -14.91
N LEU A 143 -14.06 -14.49 -15.07
CA LEU A 143 -12.87 -13.76 -15.49
C LEU A 143 -12.86 -13.66 -17.02
N GLN A 144 -13.31 -12.55 -17.54
CA GLN A 144 -12.80 -12.05 -18.81
C GLN A 144 -11.30 -11.81 -18.56
N ARG A 145 -10.51 -12.79 -19.02
CA ARG A 145 -9.18 -13.12 -18.46
C ARG A 145 -8.18 -11.97 -18.57
N ASN A 146 -8.25 -11.20 -19.65
CA ASN A 146 -7.37 -10.06 -19.84
C ASN A 146 -7.76 -8.86 -18.95
N GLU A 147 -9.04 -8.58 -18.78
CA GLU A 147 -9.53 -7.44 -17.96
C GLU A 147 -9.03 -7.50 -16.51
N LEU A 148 -8.91 -8.70 -15.94
CA LEU A 148 -8.41 -8.85 -14.57
C LEU A 148 -6.95 -8.42 -14.44
N PHE A 149 -6.08 -8.84 -15.36
CA PHE A 149 -4.66 -8.49 -15.30
C PHE A 149 -4.42 -7.02 -15.60
N TYR A 150 -5.19 -6.41 -16.49
CA TYR A 150 -5.17 -4.96 -16.70
C TYR A 150 -5.65 -4.21 -15.45
N SER A 151 -6.72 -4.65 -14.79
CA SER A 151 -7.20 -4.04 -13.54
C SER A 151 -6.18 -4.18 -12.39
N LEU A 152 -5.50 -5.33 -12.28
CA LEU A 152 -4.40 -5.53 -11.35
C LEU A 152 -3.23 -4.59 -11.67
N ALA A 153 -2.84 -4.51 -12.94
CA ALA A 153 -1.77 -3.63 -13.40
C ALA A 153 -2.08 -2.16 -13.13
N GLU A 154 -3.31 -1.70 -13.42
CA GLU A 154 -3.76 -0.34 -13.09
C GLU A 154 -3.66 -0.04 -11.60
N SER A 155 -4.07 -0.99 -10.76
CA SER A 155 -3.97 -0.85 -9.31
C SER A 155 -2.51 -0.74 -8.86
N ILE A 156 -1.62 -1.60 -9.39
CA ILE A 156 -0.19 -1.56 -9.08
C ILE A 156 0.44 -0.26 -9.59
N VAL A 157 0.23 0.10 -10.84
CA VAL A 157 0.82 1.31 -11.45
C VAL A 157 0.37 2.56 -10.69
N THR A 158 -0.91 2.63 -10.30
CA THR A 158 -1.43 3.74 -9.49
C THR A 158 -0.71 3.87 -8.14
N ASP A 159 -0.57 2.75 -7.41
CA ASP A 159 0.10 2.74 -6.12
C ASP A 159 1.61 3.03 -6.26
N GLN A 160 2.29 2.44 -7.26
CA GLN A 160 3.72 2.60 -7.48
C GLN A 160 4.09 3.97 -8.08
N ARG A 161 3.20 4.60 -8.83
CA ARG A 161 3.36 5.99 -9.26
C ARG A 161 3.51 6.93 -8.08
N PHE A 162 2.69 6.77 -7.04
CA PHE A 162 2.85 7.53 -5.81
C PHE A 162 4.25 7.36 -5.21
N ILE A 163 4.76 6.11 -5.17
CA ILE A 163 6.11 5.80 -4.67
C ILE A 163 7.16 6.50 -5.52
N PHE A 164 7.11 6.34 -6.83
CA PHE A 164 8.04 6.94 -7.79
C PHE A 164 8.09 8.47 -7.66
N GLU A 165 6.93 9.14 -7.67
CA GLU A 165 6.83 10.60 -7.58
C GLU A 165 7.43 11.17 -6.27
N HIS A 166 7.38 10.41 -5.18
CA HIS A 166 7.92 10.85 -3.90
C HIS A 166 9.39 10.48 -3.74
N LEU A 167 9.79 9.30 -4.20
CA LEU A 167 11.16 8.84 -4.12
C LEU A 167 12.08 9.66 -5.05
N SER A 168 11.63 10.00 -6.26
CA SER A 168 12.38 10.84 -7.22
C SER A 168 12.65 12.27 -6.74
N LYS A 169 11.82 12.78 -5.81
CA LYS A 169 12.01 14.11 -5.20
C LYS A 169 13.01 14.12 -4.04
N MET A 170 13.49 12.95 -3.60
CA MET A 170 14.43 12.86 -2.49
C MET A 170 15.85 13.08 -2.99
N ASP A 171 16.50 14.13 -2.49
CA ASP A 171 17.83 14.58 -2.91
C ASP A 171 18.90 14.17 -1.87
N PHE A 172 19.12 12.87 -1.69
CA PHE A 172 20.25 12.36 -0.93
C PHE A 172 21.29 11.76 -1.88
N LYS A 173 22.57 11.93 -1.54
CA LYS A 173 23.70 11.51 -2.38
C LYS A 173 23.77 10.01 -2.70
N LYS A 174 23.04 9.16 -1.97
CA LYS A 174 23.01 7.72 -2.19
C LYS A 174 21.58 7.24 -2.33
N VAL A 175 21.27 6.51 -3.39
CA VAL A 175 19.96 5.91 -3.65
C VAL A 175 19.51 5.02 -2.49
N SER A 176 20.39 4.18 -1.95
CA SER A 176 20.08 3.32 -0.79
C SER A 176 19.62 4.11 0.44
N THR A 177 20.19 5.29 0.67
CA THR A 177 19.79 6.17 1.78
C THR A 177 18.40 6.77 1.55
N ASN A 178 18.08 7.17 0.30
CA ASN A 178 16.75 7.64 -0.07
C ASN A 178 15.70 6.57 0.20
N GLU A 179 15.95 5.36 -0.25
CA GLU A 179 15.04 4.25 -0.03
C GLU A 179 14.79 3.93 1.44
N GLU A 180 15.85 3.90 2.27
CA GLU A 180 15.72 3.61 3.71
C GLU A 180 14.91 4.68 4.43
N ILE A 181 15.20 5.96 4.15
CA ILE A 181 14.44 7.08 4.69
C ILE A 181 13.00 7.01 4.21
N PHE A 182 12.79 6.75 2.92
CA PHE A 182 11.43 6.67 2.38
C PHE A 182 10.62 5.53 3.00
N ARG A 183 11.23 4.34 3.21
CA ARG A 183 10.59 3.22 3.95
C ARG A 183 10.21 3.64 5.37
N ALA A 184 11.09 4.33 6.07
CA ALA A 184 10.84 4.84 7.41
C ALA A 184 9.66 5.82 7.43
N LEU A 185 9.60 6.73 6.47
CA LEU A 185 8.49 7.69 6.34
C LEU A 185 7.17 7.01 5.96
N LEU A 186 7.20 6.01 5.06
CA LEU A 186 6.03 5.20 4.72
C LEU A 186 5.53 4.39 5.92
N SER A 187 6.44 3.80 6.70
CA SER A 187 6.09 3.06 7.92
C SER A 187 5.38 3.96 8.93
N ALA A 188 5.91 5.16 9.15
CA ALA A 188 5.26 6.15 10.04
C ALA A 188 3.91 6.63 9.49
N LYS A 189 3.80 6.85 8.18
CA LYS A 189 2.54 7.21 7.53
C LYS A 189 1.48 6.12 7.69
N ASN A 190 1.86 4.86 7.46
CA ASN A 190 0.97 3.71 7.65
C ASN A 190 0.55 3.56 9.12
N PHE A 191 1.48 3.76 10.05
CA PHE A 191 1.17 3.75 11.48
C PHE A 191 0.13 4.81 11.85
N ILE A 192 0.22 6.02 11.28
CA ILE A 192 -0.83 7.05 11.45
C ILE A 192 -2.15 6.54 10.88
N ASP A 193 -2.17 6.01 9.65
CA ASP A 193 -3.40 5.55 8.97
C ASP A 193 -4.10 4.40 9.71
N GLU A 194 -3.33 3.53 10.38
CA GLU A 194 -3.83 2.38 11.14
C GLU A 194 -4.36 2.74 12.53
N ASN A 195 -3.92 3.88 13.10
CA ASN A 195 -4.23 4.28 14.47
C ASN A 195 -4.93 5.65 14.55
N LEU A 196 -5.70 6.03 13.54
CA LEU A 196 -6.32 7.35 13.42
C LEU A 196 -7.22 7.73 14.61
N LEU A 197 -7.86 6.75 15.26
CA LEU A 197 -8.79 6.98 16.39
C LEU A 197 -8.10 6.91 17.75
N GLU A 198 -6.80 6.65 17.79
CA GLU A 198 -6.01 6.62 19.00
C GLU A 198 -5.36 7.98 19.26
N GLU A 199 -5.05 8.28 20.52
CA GLU A 199 -4.26 9.47 20.88
C GLU A 199 -2.80 9.28 20.45
N LEU A 200 -2.50 9.56 19.17
CA LEU A 200 -1.17 9.45 18.64
C LEU A 200 -0.29 10.63 19.05
N SER A 201 0.76 10.34 19.81
CA SER A 201 1.83 11.30 20.07
C SER A 201 2.85 11.33 18.91
N LEU A 202 3.49 12.49 18.72
CA LEU A 202 4.58 12.61 17.77
C LEU A 202 5.75 11.67 18.09
N ASP A 203 5.97 11.36 19.37
CA ASP A 203 7.02 10.43 19.81
C ASP A 203 6.77 9.02 19.33
N GLN A 204 5.55 8.53 19.43
CA GLN A 204 5.16 7.22 18.92
C GLN A 204 5.36 7.13 17.40
N ILE A 205 4.95 8.15 16.68
CA ILE A 205 5.12 8.20 15.21
C ILE A 205 6.60 8.23 14.83
N CYS A 206 7.43 9.00 15.50
CA CYS A 206 8.87 9.07 15.26
C CYS A 206 9.58 7.75 15.56
N LEU A 207 9.13 7.04 16.61
CA LEU A 207 9.68 5.72 16.97
C LEU A 207 9.48 4.71 15.84
N GLN A 208 8.34 4.73 15.17
CA GLN A 208 8.06 3.88 14.00
C GLN A 208 9.00 4.17 12.83
N ALA A 209 9.38 5.44 12.66
CA ALA A 209 10.32 5.84 11.62
C ALA A 209 11.79 5.59 12.01
N GLY A 210 12.10 5.35 13.29
CA GLY A 210 13.48 5.29 13.77
C GLY A 210 14.27 6.60 13.58
N LEU A 211 13.57 7.74 13.56
CA LEU A 211 14.14 9.07 13.29
C LEU A 211 13.91 10.02 14.50
N SER A 212 14.85 10.96 14.70
CA SER A 212 14.62 12.04 15.66
C SER A 212 13.45 12.93 15.23
N LYS A 213 12.71 13.50 16.18
CA LYS A 213 11.53 14.37 15.91
C LYS A 213 11.78 15.44 14.85
N TYR A 214 12.87 16.19 14.99
CA TYR A 214 13.20 17.27 14.06
C TYR A 214 13.44 16.75 12.66
N HIS A 215 14.21 15.66 12.53
CA HIS A 215 14.52 15.03 11.25
C HIS A 215 13.26 14.47 10.61
N PHE A 216 12.44 13.76 11.39
CA PHE A 216 11.18 13.17 10.92
C PHE A 216 10.22 14.23 10.39
N ILE A 217 9.93 15.30 11.17
CA ILE A 217 8.98 16.34 10.74
C ILE A 217 9.45 17.00 9.45
N ARG A 218 10.75 17.33 9.34
CA ARG A 218 11.32 17.95 8.15
C ARG A 218 11.23 17.04 6.94
N LEU A 219 11.65 15.79 7.08
CA LEU A 219 11.65 14.81 5.99
C LEU A 219 10.24 14.46 5.55
N PHE A 220 9.34 14.21 6.50
CA PHE A 220 7.93 13.93 6.21
C PHE A 220 7.27 15.08 5.43
N LYS A 221 7.50 16.33 5.88
CA LYS A 221 6.97 17.51 5.19
C LYS A 221 7.57 17.69 3.79
N ASN A 222 8.86 17.48 3.65
CA ASN A 222 9.52 17.58 2.33
C ASN A 222 9.01 16.50 1.37
N THR A 223 8.82 15.28 1.86
CA THR A 223 8.36 14.15 1.05
C THR A 223 6.88 14.24 0.71
N PHE A 224 6.00 14.49 1.70
CA PHE A 224 4.55 14.45 1.52
C PHE A 224 3.88 15.83 1.38
N GLY A 225 4.64 16.92 1.43
CA GLY A 225 4.15 18.29 1.27
C GLY A 225 3.45 18.88 2.50
N ILE A 226 3.14 18.07 3.51
CA ILE A 226 2.45 18.48 4.75
C ILE A 226 3.12 17.86 5.97
N SER A 227 2.99 18.51 7.15
CA SER A 227 3.54 17.96 8.39
C SER A 227 2.77 16.70 8.83
N PRO A 228 3.38 15.81 9.67
CA PRO A 228 2.70 14.64 10.20
C PRO A 228 1.38 14.97 10.92
N TYR A 229 1.36 16.06 11.69
CA TYR A 229 0.15 16.53 12.38
C TYR A 229 -0.94 17.00 11.41
N GLN A 230 -0.55 17.74 10.37
CA GLN A 230 -1.50 18.14 9.32
C GLN A 230 -2.04 16.93 8.55
N TYR A 231 -1.20 15.93 8.31
CA TYR A 231 -1.61 14.66 7.70
C TYR A 231 -2.65 13.93 8.55
N LEU A 232 -2.36 13.71 9.86
CA LEU A 232 -3.30 13.11 10.81
C LEU A 232 -4.63 13.86 10.84
N LYS A 233 -4.58 15.18 11.00
CA LYS A 233 -5.79 16.05 11.04
C LYS A 233 -6.60 15.92 9.76
N ARG A 234 -5.95 15.90 8.60
CA ARG A 234 -6.61 15.71 7.30
C ARG A 234 -7.36 14.39 7.24
N LYS A 235 -6.72 13.31 7.67
CA LYS A 235 -7.32 11.96 7.70
C LYS A 235 -8.53 11.88 8.64
N LEU A 236 -8.42 12.47 9.84
CA LEU A 236 -9.55 12.56 10.78
C LEU A 236 -10.73 13.31 10.18
N LEU A 237 -10.49 14.41 9.45
CA LEU A 237 -11.55 15.16 8.76
C LEU A 237 -12.17 14.37 7.60
N GLU A 238 -11.41 13.52 6.90
CA GLU A 238 -11.93 12.61 5.87
C GLU A 238 -12.89 11.56 6.46
N LEU A 239 -12.54 10.97 7.61
CA LEU A 239 -13.43 10.07 8.35
C LEU A 239 -14.68 10.80 8.89
N ALA A 240 -14.48 11.98 9.48
CA ALA A 240 -15.55 12.83 9.96
C ALA A 240 -16.57 13.17 8.86
N LYS A 241 -16.09 13.43 7.64
CA LYS A 241 -16.96 13.67 6.48
C LYS A 241 -17.84 12.46 6.15
N LYS A 242 -17.29 11.25 6.20
CA LYS A 242 -18.05 10.01 5.97
C LYS A 242 -19.14 9.83 7.01
N ASP A 243 -18.83 10.09 8.29
CA ASP A 243 -19.76 9.99 9.39
C ASP A 243 -20.90 11.02 9.29
N LEU A 244 -20.58 12.27 8.91
CA LEU A 244 -21.61 13.29 8.66
C LEU A 244 -22.54 12.89 7.51
N ILE A 245 -22.01 12.34 6.43
CA ILE A 245 -22.82 11.84 5.29
C ILE A 245 -23.70 10.66 5.73
N SER A 246 -23.23 9.82 6.66
CA SER A 246 -24.02 8.72 7.23
C SER A 246 -25.10 9.15 8.23
N GLY A 247 -25.21 10.46 8.53
CA GLY A 247 -26.26 11.03 9.36
C GLY A 247 -25.85 11.38 10.80
N LYS A 248 -24.59 11.20 11.18
CA LYS A 248 -24.13 11.67 12.51
C LYS A 248 -24.15 13.20 12.60
N THR A 249 -24.45 13.71 13.77
CA THR A 249 -24.47 15.15 14.03
C THR A 249 -23.06 15.73 14.14
N VAL A 250 -22.92 17.04 13.91
CA VAL A 250 -21.64 17.74 14.07
C VAL A 250 -21.11 17.60 15.52
N SER A 251 -22.02 17.60 16.52
CA SER A 251 -21.66 17.44 17.93
C SER A 251 -21.11 16.05 18.26
N GLU A 252 -21.62 15.01 17.66
CA GLU A 252 -21.08 13.65 17.81
C GLU A 252 -19.71 13.53 17.14
N VAL A 253 -19.60 14.02 15.91
CA VAL A 253 -18.42 13.83 15.08
C VAL A 253 -17.20 14.55 15.66
N TYR A 254 -17.32 15.82 16.14
CA TYR A 254 -16.14 16.50 16.68
C TYR A 254 -15.60 15.80 17.93
N ALA A 255 -16.49 15.23 18.76
CA ALA A 255 -16.11 14.52 19.97
C ALA A 255 -15.43 13.17 19.65
N ILE A 256 -15.98 12.40 18.67
CA ILE A 256 -15.40 11.12 18.23
C ILE A 256 -13.96 11.30 17.72
N TYR A 257 -13.70 12.37 16.98
CA TYR A 257 -12.39 12.59 16.33
C TYR A 257 -11.44 13.49 17.13
N GLY A 258 -11.73 13.74 18.42
CA GLY A 258 -10.80 14.41 19.34
C GLY A 258 -10.51 15.87 19.03
N PHE A 259 -11.44 16.59 18.39
CA PHE A 259 -11.30 18.04 18.22
C PHE A 259 -11.65 18.76 19.53
N SER A 260 -10.92 19.84 19.84
CA SER A 260 -11.09 20.61 21.07
C SER A 260 -12.51 21.15 21.25
N ASP A 261 -13.13 21.58 20.17
CA ASP A 261 -14.47 22.15 20.14
C ASP A 261 -15.07 22.14 18.72
N VAL A 262 -16.38 22.39 18.64
CA VAL A 262 -17.13 22.48 17.40
C VAL A 262 -16.61 23.56 16.45
N ALA A 263 -16.11 24.67 16.98
CA ALA A 263 -15.62 25.79 16.18
C ALA A 263 -14.28 25.42 15.49
N ALA A 264 -13.34 24.80 16.22
CA ALA A 264 -12.08 24.32 15.70
C ALA A 264 -12.31 23.23 14.63
N PHE A 265 -13.23 22.29 14.89
CA PHE A 265 -13.65 21.28 13.92
C PHE A 265 -14.22 21.92 12.65
N SER A 266 -15.24 22.80 12.81
CA SER A 266 -15.93 23.43 11.67
C SER A 266 -15.00 24.28 10.81
N LYS A 267 -14.06 25.00 11.46
CA LYS A 267 -13.03 25.78 10.74
C LYS A 267 -12.11 24.88 9.93
N GLY A 268 -11.58 23.82 10.54
CA GLY A 268 -10.71 22.85 9.85
C GLY A 268 -11.45 22.14 8.72
N PHE A 269 -12.68 21.72 8.94
CA PHE A 269 -13.53 21.06 7.95
C PHE A 269 -13.82 21.97 6.75
N LYS A 270 -14.23 23.23 6.99
CA LYS A 270 -14.46 24.20 5.92
C LYS A 270 -13.18 24.52 5.15
N GLN A 271 -12.04 24.60 5.82
CA GLN A 271 -10.75 24.83 5.17
C GLN A 271 -10.39 23.68 4.23
N GLN A 272 -10.69 22.43 4.60
CA GLN A 272 -10.33 21.25 3.81
C GLN A 272 -11.31 20.95 2.67
N PHE A 273 -12.61 21.12 2.91
CA PHE A 273 -13.67 20.71 1.98
C PHE A 273 -14.41 21.86 1.30
N GLY A 274 -14.09 23.11 1.65
CA GLY A 274 -14.75 24.29 1.09
C GLY A 274 -16.15 24.59 1.63
N ILE A 275 -16.78 23.64 2.36
CA ILE A 275 -18.15 23.73 2.89
C ILE A 275 -18.17 23.52 4.41
N ALA A 276 -19.15 24.12 5.09
CA ALA A 276 -19.34 23.88 6.53
C ALA A 276 -19.89 22.47 6.78
N PRO A 277 -19.50 21.78 7.88
CA PRO A 277 -19.97 20.42 8.18
C PRO A 277 -21.50 20.34 8.34
N SER A 278 -22.15 21.39 8.85
CA SER A 278 -23.61 21.47 8.98
C SER A 278 -24.38 21.51 7.64
N LYS A 279 -23.69 21.68 6.52
CA LYS A 279 -24.32 21.65 5.18
C LYS A 279 -24.32 20.27 4.55
N LEU A 280 -23.65 19.28 5.15
CA LEU A 280 -23.62 17.89 4.64
C LEU A 280 -24.85 17.07 5.06
N ASN A 281 -25.52 17.47 6.15
CA ASN A 281 -26.68 16.76 6.71
C ASN A 281 -28.03 17.32 6.18
N LYS A 282 -28.08 17.75 4.93
CA LYS A 282 -29.34 18.16 4.30
C LYS A 282 -29.73 17.23 3.18
#